data_c77f9a2c40c8beb81a0825df0da70c6a
#
_entry.id   c77f9a2c40c8beb81a0825df0da70c6a
#
_cell.length_a   1.000
_cell.length_b   1.000
_cell.length_c   1.000
_cell.angle_alpha   90.00
_cell.angle_beta   90.00
_cell.angle_gamma   90.00
#
_symmetry.space_group_name_H-M   'P 1'
#
loop_
_entity.id
_entity.type
_entity.pdbx_description
1 polymer ?
#
loop_
_entity_poly.entity_id
_entity_poly.type
_entity_poly.pdbx_seq_one_letter_code
_entity_poly.pdbx_strand_id
1 'polypeptide(L)'
;MKHIYMFFAVLAICTTAFAQLPDGSIAPDFTATDINGDEWNLYDLLDEGNTVILDFYATWCGPCWNYKETGILEDLWNTFGPEGTGDLYVFSLESDDATTDADLHGTGPNTTGDWVTGTPFPMFDNMSNVFDEYGNTYYPTIYTICPDPVDGGYALVESGQASFDGHVAAAFMDCANSITGPAPLVSYNGETSSCGGGEWNASAAVTNLGSEDVTAMTFSVNLNGVAQSDVNW
;
A
#
# COMPACT_ATOMS: atom_id res chain seq x y z
N MET A 1 -66.54 -26.82 -13.80
CA MET A 1 -65.22 -26.35 -14.24
C MET A 1 -64.40 -26.04 -13.00
N LYS A 2 -63.37 -26.87 -12.71
CA LYS A 2 -62.48 -26.65 -11.54
C LYS A 2 -61.22 -25.91 -12.04
N HIS A 3 -61.02 -24.68 -11.56
CA HIS A 3 -59.80 -23.92 -11.85
C HIS A 3 -58.70 -24.37 -10.90
N ILE A 4 -57.64 -24.96 -11.47
CA ILE A 4 -56.39 -25.29 -10.77
C ILE A 4 -55.51 -24.05 -10.85
N TYR A 5 -55.33 -23.37 -9.71
CA TYR A 5 -54.31 -22.29 -9.57
C TYR A 5 -52.96 -22.94 -9.26
N MET A 6 -52.07 -22.90 -10.24
CA MET A 6 -50.68 -23.37 -10.09
C MET A 6 -49.89 -22.22 -9.49
N PHE A 7 -49.55 -22.32 -8.21
CA PHE A 7 -48.67 -21.38 -7.53
C PHE A 7 -47.23 -21.69 -7.95
N PHE A 8 -46.64 -20.82 -8.76
CA PHE A 8 -45.19 -20.81 -9.01
C PHE A 8 -44.51 -20.14 -7.82
N ALA A 9 -43.90 -20.91 -6.94
CA ALA A 9 -42.93 -20.41 -5.95
C ALA A 9 -41.63 -20.05 -6.68
N VAL A 10 -41.38 -18.76 -6.90
CA VAL A 10 -40.09 -18.27 -7.35
C VAL A 10 -39.15 -18.35 -6.17
N LEU A 11 -38.27 -19.36 -6.16
CA LEU A 11 -37.18 -19.48 -5.22
C LEU A 11 -36.13 -18.43 -5.62
N ALA A 12 -36.09 -17.28 -4.93
CA ALA A 12 -35.03 -16.30 -5.07
C ALA A 12 -33.74 -16.92 -4.49
N ILE A 13 -32.88 -17.43 -5.37
CA ILE A 13 -31.53 -17.83 -5.00
C ILE A 13 -30.78 -16.50 -4.79
N CYS A 14 -30.58 -16.10 -3.54
CA CYS A 14 -29.63 -15.06 -3.16
C CYS A 14 -28.24 -15.63 -3.44
N THR A 15 -27.67 -15.34 -4.61
CA THR A 15 -26.24 -15.52 -4.83
C THR A 15 -25.57 -14.42 -4.01
N THR A 16 -24.80 -14.79 -3.00
CA THR A 16 -23.84 -13.88 -2.36
C THR A 16 -22.82 -13.54 -3.44
N ALA A 17 -22.94 -12.37 -4.04
CA ALA A 17 -21.83 -11.82 -4.81
C ALA A 17 -20.73 -11.52 -3.77
N PHE A 18 -19.60 -12.19 -3.86
CA PHE A 18 -18.40 -11.78 -3.16
C PHE A 18 -17.96 -10.49 -3.84
N ALA A 19 -18.15 -9.38 -3.16
CA ALA A 19 -17.58 -8.10 -3.53
C ALA A 19 -16.27 -7.96 -2.77
N GLN A 20 -15.31 -7.26 -3.36
CA GLN A 20 -14.09 -6.81 -2.68
C GLN A 20 -14.43 -6.29 -1.27
N LEU A 21 -13.58 -6.59 -0.31
CA LEU A 21 -13.77 -6.14 1.06
C LEU A 21 -13.76 -4.60 1.12
N PRO A 22 -14.81 -3.97 1.66
CA PRO A 22 -14.84 -2.52 1.80
C PRO A 22 -13.87 -2.05 2.90
N ASP A 23 -13.46 -0.79 2.81
CA ASP A 23 -12.64 -0.14 3.83
C ASP A 23 -13.24 -0.31 5.23
N GLY A 24 -12.38 -0.60 6.19
CA GLY A 24 -12.76 -0.91 7.57
C GLY A 24 -13.16 -2.37 7.80
N SER A 25 -13.15 -3.22 6.76
CA SER A 25 -13.31 -4.68 6.95
C SER A 25 -12.11 -5.26 7.68
N ILE A 26 -12.32 -6.39 8.37
CA ILE A 26 -11.23 -7.16 8.95
C ILE A 26 -10.44 -7.82 7.82
N ALA A 27 -9.13 -7.57 7.79
CA ALA A 27 -8.21 -8.22 6.87
C ALA A 27 -8.13 -9.72 7.17
N PRO A 28 -8.37 -10.62 6.20
CA PRO A 28 -8.10 -12.03 6.37
C PRO A 28 -6.62 -12.27 6.72
N ASP A 29 -6.38 -13.03 7.79
CA ASP A 29 -5.02 -13.46 8.15
C ASP A 29 -4.51 -14.54 7.20
N PHE A 30 -3.21 -14.54 6.95
CA PHE A 30 -2.58 -15.62 6.19
C PHE A 30 -1.14 -15.86 6.65
N THR A 31 -0.70 -17.09 6.43
CA THR A 31 0.73 -17.47 6.53
C THR A 31 1.18 -17.97 5.17
N ALA A 32 2.31 -17.44 4.69
CA ALA A 32 2.88 -17.84 3.42
C ALA A 32 4.41 -17.82 3.46
N THR A 33 5.03 -18.57 2.55
CA THR A 33 6.48 -18.58 2.35
C THR A 33 6.82 -17.72 1.14
N ASP A 34 7.74 -16.80 1.31
CA ASP A 34 8.19 -15.94 0.21
C ASP A 34 9.11 -16.68 -0.78
N ILE A 35 9.47 -16.03 -1.89
CA ILE A 35 10.34 -16.62 -2.92
C ILE A 35 11.77 -16.93 -2.42
N ASN A 36 12.18 -16.41 -1.26
CA ASN A 36 13.46 -16.68 -0.63
C ASN A 36 13.41 -17.88 0.33
N GLY A 37 12.20 -18.36 0.67
CA GLY A 37 11.97 -19.48 1.57
C GLY A 37 11.71 -19.07 3.02
N ASP A 38 11.52 -17.78 3.29
CA ASP A 38 11.17 -17.27 4.61
C ASP A 38 9.65 -17.31 4.82
N GLU A 39 9.22 -17.78 6.00
CA GLU A 39 7.81 -17.84 6.38
C GLU A 39 7.38 -16.56 7.07
N TRP A 40 6.24 -16.02 6.65
CA TRP A 40 5.63 -14.80 7.14
C TRP A 40 4.18 -15.03 7.52
N ASN A 41 3.74 -14.44 8.63
CA ASN A 41 2.33 -14.35 9.00
C ASN A 41 1.94 -12.88 9.10
N LEU A 42 0.80 -12.50 8.51
CA LEU A 42 0.32 -11.12 8.50
C LEU A 42 0.03 -10.61 9.91
N TYR A 43 -0.70 -11.39 10.70
CA TYR A 43 -1.13 -10.95 12.03
C TYR A 43 0.03 -10.88 13.04
N ASP A 44 1.06 -11.71 12.89
CA ASP A 44 2.25 -11.63 13.74
C ASP A 44 2.92 -10.25 13.61
N LEU A 45 3.01 -9.69 12.40
CA LEU A 45 3.56 -8.34 12.18
C LEU A 45 2.66 -7.24 12.75
N LEU A 46 1.34 -7.38 12.59
CA LEU A 46 0.36 -6.43 13.11
C LEU A 46 0.31 -6.47 14.65
N ASP A 47 0.44 -7.66 15.27
CA ASP A 47 0.55 -7.84 16.73
C ASP A 47 1.82 -7.20 17.31
N GLU A 48 2.90 -7.11 16.52
CA GLU A 48 4.12 -6.39 16.86
C GLU A 48 3.98 -4.86 16.74
N GLY A 49 2.86 -4.37 16.21
CA GLY A 49 2.57 -2.95 16.04
C GLY A 49 3.00 -2.38 14.68
N ASN A 50 3.32 -3.21 13.71
CA ASN A 50 3.73 -2.78 12.38
C ASN A 50 2.52 -2.56 11.47
N THR A 51 2.53 -1.52 10.66
CA THR A 51 1.61 -1.38 9.53
C THR A 51 2.06 -2.30 8.39
N VAL A 52 1.12 -2.96 7.70
CA VAL A 52 1.44 -3.81 6.56
C VAL A 52 0.74 -3.31 5.30
N ILE A 53 1.51 -3.14 4.21
CA ILE A 53 0.98 -2.88 2.87
C ILE A 53 0.98 -4.19 2.11
N LEU A 54 -0.18 -4.56 1.54
CA LEU A 54 -0.34 -5.72 0.66
C LEU A 54 -0.54 -5.22 -0.77
N ASP A 55 0.38 -5.56 -1.68
CA ASP A 55 0.28 -5.26 -3.11
C ASP A 55 -0.07 -6.54 -3.88
N PHE A 56 -1.34 -6.70 -4.24
CA PHE A 56 -1.83 -7.80 -5.08
C PHE A 56 -1.67 -7.47 -6.55
N TYR A 57 -0.93 -8.29 -7.27
CA TYR A 57 -0.63 -8.08 -8.69
C TYR A 57 -0.59 -9.40 -9.48
N ALA A 58 -0.46 -9.27 -10.80
CA ALA A 58 -0.08 -10.36 -11.68
C ALA A 58 1.10 -9.92 -12.57
N THR A 59 2.02 -10.83 -12.89
CA THR A 59 3.25 -10.51 -13.63
C THR A 59 3.01 -9.87 -14.99
N TRP A 60 1.89 -10.17 -15.66
CA TRP A 60 1.48 -9.60 -16.95
C TRP A 60 0.74 -8.26 -16.83
N CYS A 61 0.41 -7.80 -15.61
CA CYS A 61 -0.39 -6.62 -15.36
C CYS A 61 0.40 -5.34 -15.67
N GLY A 62 0.10 -4.68 -16.77
CA GLY A 62 0.76 -3.44 -17.18
C GLY A 62 0.63 -2.29 -16.17
N PRO A 63 -0.58 -1.98 -15.62
CA PRO A 63 -0.72 -0.97 -14.57
C PRO A 63 0.09 -1.28 -13.31
N CYS A 64 0.19 -2.56 -12.91
CA CYS A 64 0.99 -2.98 -11.76
C CYS A 64 2.49 -2.72 -12.01
N TRP A 65 2.97 -3.10 -13.20
CA TRP A 65 4.34 -2.84 -13.60
C TRP A 65 4.68 -1.34 -13.61
N ASN A 66 3.78 -0.51 -14.18
CA ASN A 66 3.98 0.93 -14.18
C ASN A 66 4.06 1.51 -12.76
N TYR A 67 3.32 0.95 -11.81
CA TYR A 67 3.39 1.37 -10.41
C TYR A 67 4.69 0.91 -9.74
N LYS A 68 5.10 -0.35 -9.94
CA LYS A 68 6.40 -0.86 -9.48
C LYS A 68 7.56 0.02 -9.96
N GLU A 69 7.57 0.41 -11.23
CA GLU A 69 8.62 1.25 -11.83
C GLU A 69 8.70 2.67 -11.20
N THR A 70 7.71 3.09 -10.40
CA THR A 70 7.81 4.33 -9.64
C THR A 70 8.78 4.25 -8.46
N GLY A 71 9.07 3.03 -7.96
CA GLY A 71 9.90 2.79 -6.79
C GLY A 71 9.27 3.19 -5.45
N ILE A 72 7.97 3.52 -5.43
CA ILE A 72 7.30 4.03 -4.23
C ILE A 72 7.29 2.99 -3.10
N LEU A 73 6.99 1.73 -3.40
CA LEU A 73 6.96 0.67 -2.39
C LEU A 73 8.36 0.34 -1.88
N GLU A 74 9.36 0.38 -2.75
CA GLU A 74 10.77 0.24 -2.41
C GLU A 74 11.25 1.37 -1.49
N ASP A 75 10.85 2.61 -1.77
CA ASP A 75 11.19 3.77 -0.94
C ASP A 75 10.51 3.69 0.43
N LEU A 76 9.25 3.22 0.50
CA LEU A 76 8.54 2.97 1.77
C LEU A 76 9.25 1.91 2.60
N TRP A 77 9.63 0.78 1.99
CA TRP A 77 10.39 -0.27 2.66
C TRP A 77 11.75 0.21 3.16
N ASN A 78 12.50 0.93 2.34
CA ASN A 78 13.82 1.46 2.71
C ASN A 78 13.73 2.49 3.84
N THR A 79 12.62 3.25 3.90
CA THR A 79 12.45 4.31 4.90
C THR A 79 11.88 3.77 6.21
N PHE A 80 10.85 2.93 6.14
CA PHE A 80 10.06 2.52 7.29
C PHE A 80 10.11 1.01 7.58
N GLY A 81 10.73 0.23 6.72
CA GLY A 81 10.89 -1.21 6.89
C GLY A 81 11.93 -1.59 7.95
N PRO A 82 12.29 -2.88 8.06
CA PRO A 82 13.15 -3.42 9.14
C PRO A 82 14.54 -2.76 9.27
N GLU A 83 15.13 -2.29 8.17
CA GLU A 83 16.41 -1.58 8.18
C GLU A 83 16.26 -0.06 8.30
N GLY A 84 15.03 0.46 8.22
CA GLY A 84 14.65 1.85 8.44
C GLY A 84 14.19 2.09 9.88
N THR A 85 12.94 2.58 10.04
CA THR A 85 12.37 2.80 11.39
C THR A 85 11.78 1.53 11.99
N GLY A 86 11.46 0.52 11.19
CA GLY A 86 10.86 -0.74 11.62
C GLY A 86 9.36 -0.69 11.88
N ASP A 87 8.64 0.29 11.33
CA ASP A 87 7.22 0.51 11.63
C ASP A 87 6.28 0.04 10.51
N LEU A 88 6.82 -0.33 9.32
CA LEU A 88 6.03 -0.69 8.15
C LEU A 88 6.64 -1.85 7.38
N TYR A 89 5.80 -2.78 6.95
CA TYR A 89 6.17 -3.87 6.05
C TYR A 89 5.41 -3.76 4.73
N VAL A 90 6.04 -4.22 3.65
CA VAL A 90 5.44 -4.34 2.32
C VAL A 90 5.49 -5.81 1.91
N PHE A 91 4.36 -6.35 1.48
CA PHE A 91 4.24 -7.69 0.90
C PHE A 91 3.75 -7.59 -0.54
N SER A 92 4.51 -8.17 -1.46
CA SER A 92 4.18 -8.23 -2.88
C SER A 92 3.61 -9.62 -3.21
N LEU A 93 2.36 -9.67 -3.62
CA LEU A 93 1.54 -10.89 -3.69
C LEU A 93 1.16 -11.17 -5.16
N GLU A 94 1.99 -11.96 -5.87
CA GLU A 94 1.62 -12.45 -7.19
C GLU A 94 0.46 -13.43 -7.05
N SER A 95 -0.65 -13.15 -7.72
CA SER A 95 -1.93 -13.77 -7.41
C SER A 95 -2.62 -14.41 -8.63
N ASP A 96 -1.90 -14.67 -9.71
CA ASP A 96 -2.41 -15.40 -10.88
C ASP A 96 -1.75 -16.77 -10.98
N ASP A 97 -2.47 -17.85 -10.65
CA ASP A 97 -1.98 -19.23 -10.73
C ASP A 97 -1.54 -19.68 -12.13
N ALA A 98 -1.82 -18.91 -13.17
CA ALA A 98 -1.38 -19.18 -14.53
C ALA A 98 0.04 -18.67 -14.82
N THR A 99 0.62 -17.88 -13.91
CA THR A 99 2.00 -17.39 -14.00
C THR A 99 2.98 -18.37 -13.34
N THR A 100 4.25 -18.14 -13.56
CA THR A 100 5.32 -19.04 -13.11
C THR A 100 6.50 -18.25 -12.55
N ASP A 101 7.38 -18.92 -11.82
CA ASP A 101 8.66 -18.36 -11.36
C ASP A 101 9.47 -17.68 -12.50
N ALA A 102 9.42 -18.24 -13.71
CA ALA A 102 10.06 -17.63 -14.88
C ALA A 102 9.40 -16.29 -15.28
N ASP A 103 8.08 -16.14 -15.05
CA ASP A 103 7.37 -14.89 -15.30
C ASP A 103 7.74 -13.83 -14.24
N LEU A 104 7.88 -14.21 -12.97
CA LEU A 104 8.40 -13.34 -11.92
C LEU A 104 9.80 -12.79 -12.27
N HIS A 105 10.67 -13.63 -12.79
CA HIS A 105 12.03 -13.27 -13.19
C HIS A 105 12.15 -12.63 -14.60
N GLY A 106 11.03 -12.26 -15.21
CA GLY A 106 11.02 -11.57 -16.51
C GLY A 106 11.45 -12.42 -17.72
N THR A 107 11.57 -13.73 -17.56
CA THR A 107 12.02 -14.65 -18.62
C THR A 107 10.92 -15.52 -19.20
N GLY A 108 9.76 -15.55 -18.55
CA GLY A 108 8.57 -16.28 -18.99
C GLY A 108 7.75 -15.53 -20.05
N PRO A 109 6.71 -16.17 -20.61
CA PRO A 109 5.87 -15.56 -21.63
C PRO A 109 4.79 -14.61 -21.10
N ASN A 110 4.45 -14.67 -19.80
CA ASN A 110 3.34 -13.95 -19.18
C ASN A 110 3.86 -12.89 -18.21
N THR A 111 4.77 -12.05 -18.65
CA THR A 111 5.35 -11.02 -17.79
C THR A 111 5.59 -9.71 -18.54
N THR A 112 5.56 -8.60 -17.81
CA THR A 112 5.92 -7.26 -18.29
C THR A 112 7.40 -6.94 -18.04
N GLY A 113 8.07 -7.68 -17.15
CA GLY A 113 9.48 -7.46 -16.82
C GLY A 113 9.98 -8.34 -15.69
N ASP A 114 11.15 -8.04 -15.16
CA ASP A 114 11.76 -8.70 -14.00
C ASP A 114 11.23 -8.05 -12.71
N TRP A 115 10.33 -8.72 -12.03
CA TRP A 115 9.68 -8.23 -10.80
C TRP A 115 10.59 -8.38 -9.58
N VAL A 116 11.54 -9.32 -9.63
CA VAL A 116 12.38 -9.71 -8.48
C VAL A 116 13.58 -8.78 -8.32
N THR A 117 14.28 -8.48 -9.42
CA THR A 117 15.48 -7.65 -9.34
C THR A 117 15.16 -6.24 -8.85
N GLY A 118 15.77 -5.86 -7.73
CA GLY A 118 15.59 -4.53 -7.12
C GLY A 118 14.43 -4.41 -6.15
N THR A 119 13.62 -5.46 -5.94
CA THR A 119 12.56 -5.50 -4.92
C THR A 119 13.15 -5.95 -3.59
N PRO A 120 13.17 -5.09 -2.55
CA PRO A 120 13.84 -5.37 -1.29
C PRO A 120 12.96 -6.07 -0.23
N PHE A 121 11.66 -6.18 -0.47
CA PHE A 121 10.66 -6.69 0.45
C PHE A 121 10.19 -8.10 0.07
N PRO A 122 9.52 -8.84 0.99
CA PRO A 122 8.98 -10.17 0.73
C PRO A 122 8.06 -10.21 -0.48
N MET A 123 8.33 -11.15 -1.38
CA MET A 123 7.52 -11.43 -2.56
C MET A 123 6.97 -12.86 -2.46
N PHE A 124 5.70 -13.00 -2.72
CA PHE A 124 5.01 -14.29 -2.66
C PHE A 124 4.45 -14.65 -4.04
N ASP A 125 4.56 -15.91 -4.39
CA ASP A 125 4.03 -16.46 -5.64
C ASP A 125 2.79 -17.33 -5.36
N ASN A 126 1.87 -17.44 -6.32
CA ASN A 126 0.67 -18.26 -6.25
C ASN A 126 -0.29 -17.88 -5.08
N MET A 127 -0.53 -16.58 -4.88
CA MET A 127 -1.37 -16.06 -3.80
C MET A 127 -2.85 -15.87 -4.19
N SER A 128 -3.34 -16.60 -5.20
CA SER A 128 -4.73 -16.49 -5.68
C SER A 128 -5.77 -16.82 -4.59
N ASN A 129 -5.46 -17.74 -3.69
CA ASN A 129 -6.34 -18.06 -2.57
C ASN A 129 -6.51 -16.88 -1.61
N VAL A 130 -5.44 -16.15 -1.30
CA VAL A 130 -5.51 -14.93 -0.47
C VAL A 130 -6.21 -13.80 -1.23
N PHE A 131 -5.92 -13.63 -2.52
CA PHE A 131 -6.62 -12.68 -3.38
C PHE A 131 -8.15 -12.89 -3.35
N ASP A 132 -8.60 -14.15 -3.43
CA ASP A 132 -10.02 -14.53 -3.37
C ASP A 132 -10.63 -14.29 -1.98
N GLU A 133 -9.89 -14.53 -0.89
CA GLU A 133 -10.35 -14.27 0.49
C GLU A 133 -10.58 -12.78 0.75
N TYR A 134 -9.78 -11.89 0.12
CA TYR A 134 -9.99 -10.44 0.14
C TYR A 134 -11.12 -10.00 -0.81
N GLY A 135 -11.71 -10.92 -1.57
CA GLY A 135 -12.76 -10.64 -2.54
C GLY A 135 -12.29 -9.79 -3.72
N ASN A 136 -11.00 -9.77 -3.99
CA ASN A 136 -10.40 -8.98 -5.06
C ASN A 136 -10.89 -9.42 -6.44
N THR A 137 -11.00 -8.47 -7.38
CA THR A 137 -11.51 -8.73 -8.73
C THR A 137 -10.68 -8.08 -9.84
N TYR A 138 -9.64 -7.33 -9.49
CA TYR A 138 -8.76 -6.62 -10.44
C TYR A 138 -7.34 -6.44 -9.87
N TYR A 139 -6.41 -6.09 -10.75
CA TYR A 139 -5.02 -5.75 -10.45
C TYR A 139 -4.64 -4.34 -10.96
N PRO A 140 -3.77 -3.60 -10.24
CA PRO A 140 -3.34 -3.92 -8.88
C PRO A 140 -4.42 -3.58 -7.86
N THR A 141 -4.47 -4.34 -6.77
CA THR A 141 -5.22 -3.96 -5.57
C THR A 141 -4.24 -3.82 -4.42
N ILE A 142 -4.19 -2.64 -3.80
CA ILE A 142 -3.21 -2.35 -2.75
C ILE A 142 -3.95 -1.93 -1.50
N TYR A 143 -3.70 -2.66 -0.41
CA TYR A 143 -4.25 -2.37 0.91
C TYR A 143 -3.19 -1.88 1.87
N THR A 144 -3.59 -1.00 2.77
CA THR A 144 -2.88 -0.68 4.00
C THR A 144 -3.67 -1.30 5.16
N ILE A 145 -3.00 -2.05 6.03
CA ILE A 145 -3.60 -2.70 7.19
C ILE A 145 -2.98 -2.12 8.44
N CYS A 146 -3.84 -1.55 9.30
CA CYS A 146 -3.43 -0.88 10.51
C CYS A 146 -3.13 -1.88 11.63
N PRO A 147 -2.09 -1.65 12.48
CA PRO A 147 -1.78 -2.51 13.60
C PRO A 147 -2.74 -2.34 14.80
N ASP A 148 -3.64 -1.34 14.75
CA ASP A 148 -4.63 -1.15 15.81
C ASP A 148 -5.72 -2.23 15.72
N PRO A 149 -5.85 -3.11 16.74
CA PRO A 149 -6.83 -4.17 16.69
C PRO A 149 -8.25 -3.59 16.80
N VAL A 150 -9.14 -4.06 15.94
CA VAL A 150 -10.57 -3.86 16.02
C VAL A 150 -11.25 -5.17 16.38
N ASP A 151 -12.55 -5.17 16.70
CA ASP A 151 -13.27 -6.38 17.11
C ASP A 151 -13.11 -7.51 16.07
N GLY A 152 -12.25 -8.49 16.36
CA GLY A 152 -12.03 -9.69 15.56
C GLY A 152 -10.79 -9.68 14.65
N GLY A 153 -9.95 -8.65 14.69
CA GLY A 153 -8.70 -8.59 13.90
C GLY A 153 -8.23 -7.18 13.59
N TYR A 154 -7.73 -6.95 12.40
CA TYR A 154 -7.13 -5.69 11.95
C TYR A 154 -7.87 -5.13 10.75
N ALA A 155 -8.18 -3.83 10.76
CA ALA A 155 -8.90 -3.18 9.69
C ALA A 155 -7.99 -2.93 8.47
N LEU A 156 -8.52 -3.17 7.27
CA LEU A 156 -7.89 -2.81 6.00
C LEU A 156 -8.50 -1.53 5.42
N VAL A 157 -7.69 -0.82 4.64
CA VAL A 157 -8.12 0.28 3.77
C VAL A 157 -7.49 0.07 2.40
N GLU A 158 -8.26 0.21 1.32
CA GLU A 158 -7.70 0.19 -0.03
C GLU A 158 -6.97 1.51 -0.30
N SER A 159 -5.65 1.48 -0.21
CA SER A 159 -4.80 2.64 -0.51
C SER A 159 -4.53 2.82 -2.00
N GLY A 160 -4.72 1.76 -2.80
CA GLY A 160 -4.51 1.77 -4.25
C GLY A 160 -3.09 2.19 -4.64
N GLN A 161 -2.92 2.67 -5.86
CA GLN A 161 -1.64 3.19 -6.39
C GLN A 161 -1.36 4.62 -5.86
N ALA A 162 -1.25 4.75 -4.54
CA ALA A 162 -1.00 6.05 -3.90
C ALA A 162 0.43 6.56 -4.16
N SER A 163 0.66 7.85 -3.95
CA SER A 163 2.01 8.41 -3.87
C SER A 163 2.70 7.97 -2.57
N PHE A 164 4.00 8.19 -2.46
CA PHE A 164 4.75 7.96 -1.21
C PHE A 164 4.05 8.62 -0.01
N ASP A 165 3.77 9.93 -0.11
CA ASP A 165 3.06 10.68 0.95
C ASP A 165 1.65 10.14 1.21
N GLY A 166 0.97 9.62 0.17
CA GLY A 166 -0.35 9.00 0.30
C GLY A 166 -0.31 7.73 1.14
N HIS A 167 0.67 6.85 0.91
CA HIS A 167 0.87 5.66 1.73
C HIS A 167 1.33 6.00 3.15
N VAL A 168 2.21 7.00 3.31
CA VAL A 168 2.61 7.49 4.64
C VAL A 168 1.40 8.01 5.41
N ALA A 169 0.52 8.76 4.76
CA ALA A 169 -0.72 9.22 5.40
C ALA A 169 -1.61 8.04 5.81
N ALA A 170 -1.86 7.09 4.91
CA ALA A 170 -2.66 5.90 5.21
C ALA A 170 -2.06 5.07 6.35
N ALA A 171 -0.74 4.87 6.35
CA ALA A 171 -0.05 4.02 7.32
C ALA A 171 0.06 4.64 8.73
N PHE A 172 0.20 5.96 8.84
CA PHE A 172 0.57 6.62 10.10
C PHE A 172 -0.41 7.71 10.56
N MET A 173 -1.26 8.23 9.69
CA MET A 173 -2.28 9.21 10.07
C MET A 173 -3.66 8.56 10.21
N ASP A 174 -4.01 7.66 9.30
CA ASP A 174 -5.30 6.98 9.29
C ASP A 174 -5.29 5.76 10.22
N CYS A 175 -4.12 5.09 10.32
CA CYS A 175 -3.85 4.03 11.28
C CYS A 175 -3.37 4.64 12.57
N ALA A 176 -3.86 5.17 13.45
CA ALA A 176 -3.43 5.72 14.75
C ALA A 176 -2.01 5.27 15.24
N ASN A 177 -1.15 4.92 14.32
CA ASN A 177 0.22 4.47 14.55
C ASN A 177 1.18 5.67 14.48
N SER A 178 2.25 5.67 15.23
CA SER A 178 3.26 6.73 15.19
C SER A 178 4.62 6.13 14.83
N ILE A 179 5.27 6.77 13.86
CA ILE A 179 6.63 6.42 13.45
C ILE A 179 7.57 6.58 14.66
N THR A 180 8.45 5.60 14.87
CA THR A 180 9.45 5.66 15.94
C THR A 180 10.45 6.80 15.69
N GLY A 181 10.56 7.72 16.65
CA GLY A 181 11.43 8.91 16.55
C GLY A 181 10.73 10.15 15.98
N PRO A 182 11.48 11.23 15.64
CA PRO A 182 10.94 12.41 14.99
C PRO A 182 10.74 12.16 13.50
N ALA A 183 9.51 12.32 13.00
CA ALA A 183 9.16 12.03 11.60
C ALA A 183 8.33 13.16 10.97
N PRO A 184 8.98 14.26 10.55
CA PRO A 184 8.26 15.37 9.93
C PRO A 184 7.85 15.05 8.49
N LEU A 185 6.54 15.01 8.24
CA LEU A 185 5.98 15.05 6.90
C LEU A 185 5.84 16.51 6.46
N VAL A 186 6.46 16.85 5.32
CA VAL A 186 6.43 18.20 4.77
C VAL A 186 5.55 18.22 3.52
N SER A 187 4.45 18.96 3.58
CA SER A 187 3.56 19.19 2.43
C SER A 187 3.74 20.62 1.93
N TYR A 188 4.21 20.79 0.68
CA TYR A 188 4.28 22.08 0.04
C TYR A 188 2.89 22.53 -0.40
N ASN A 189 2.48 23.74 0.06
CA ASN A 189 1.18 24.34 -0.26
C ASN A 189 1.27 25.75 -0.83
N GLY A 190 2.48 26.16 -1.23
CA GLY A 190 2.74 27.44 -1.86
C GLY A 190 2.52 27.43 -3.38
N GLU A 191 2.77 28.56 -4.03
CA GLU A 191 2.72 28.68 -5.48
C GLU A 191 3.90 27.92 -6.12
N THR A 192 3.63 27.08 -7.12
CA THR A 192 4.66 26.29 -7.83
C THR A 192 5.33 27.07 -8.97
N SER A 193 4.74 28.19 -9.41
CA SER A 193 5.30 29.06 -10.44
C SER A 193 4.75 30.48 -10.30
N SER A 194 5.58 31.48 -10.59
CA SER A 194 5.17 32.88 -10.70
C SER A 194 5.64 33.47 -12.03
N CYS A 195 4.76 34.15 -12.75
CA CYS A 195 5.10 34.88 -13.97
C CYS A 195 5.27 36.38 -13.66
N GLY A 196 6.50 36.87 -13.77
CA GLY A 196 6.83 38.33 -13.77
C GLY A 196 7.16 38.92 -12.42
N GLY A 197 8.39 38.86 -11.99
CA GLY A 197 9.13 39.82 -11.14
C GLY A 197 8.49 40.28 -9.83
N GLY A 198 7.63 39.52 -9.19
CA GLY A 198 7.05 39.82 -7.87
C GLY A 198 7.70 39.01 -6.74
N GLU A 199 7.32 39.34 -5.51
CA GLU A 199 7.68 38.50 -4.36
C GLU A 199 6.97 37.12 -4.49
N TRP A 200 7.75 36.04 -4.30
CA TRP A 200 7.24 34.71 -4.26
C TRP A 200 7.28 34.16 -2.83
N ASN A 201 6.14 33.74 -2.32
CA ASN A 201 6.02 33.21 -0.97
C ASN A 201 5.95 31.71 -1.01
N ALA A 202 7.03 31.04 -0.61
CA ALA A 202 7.01 29.60 -0.36
C ALA A 202 6.25 29.31 0.94
N SER A 203 5.36 28.35 0.91
CA SER A 203 4.61 27.91 2.08
C SER A 203 4.59 26.39 2.12
N ALA A 204 4.91 25.82 3.28
CA ALA A 204 4.81 24.41 3.55
C ALA A 204 4.13 24.16 4.89
N ALA A 205 3.32 23.11 4.96
CA ALA A 205 2.82 22.58 6.21
C ALA A 205 3.74 21.44 6.66
N VAL A 206 3.98 21.34 7.95
CA VAL A 206 4.75 20.28 8.57
C VAL A 206 3.86 19.58 9.58
N THR A 207 3.70 18.26 9.42
CA THR A 207 3.02 17.40 10.38
C THR A 207 4.04 16.44 10.96
N ASN A 208 4.17 16.39 12.27
CA ASN A 208 5.02 15.38 12.91
C ASN A 208 4.20 14.09 13.06
N LEU A 209 4.61 13.04 12.37
CA LEU A 209 4.03 11.68 12.46
C LEU A 209 4.79 10.81 13.47
N GLY A 210 5.89 11.31 14.02
CA GLY A 210 6.75 10.58 14.93
C GLY A 210 6.33 10.63 16.38
N SER A 211 6.82 9.67 17.17
CA SER A 211 6.62 9.57 18.61
C SER A 211 7.45 10.59 19.41
N GLU A 212 8.40 11.26 18.78
CA GLU A 212 9.26 12.27 19.40
C GLU A 212 9.05 13.65 18.76
N ASP A 213 9.25 14.70 19.56
CA ASP A 213 9.11 16.08 19.09
C ASP A 213 10.19 16.43 18.04
N VAL A 214 9.77 17.08 16.96
CA VAL A 214 10.70 17.73 16.02
C VAL A 214 11.18 19.04 16.66
N THR A 215 12.44 19.09 17.05
CA THR A 215 13.02 20.23 17.80
C THR A 215 13.72 21.27 16.91
N ALA A 216 14.05 20.92 15.67
CA ALA A 216 14.65 21.82 14.71
C ALA A 216 14.48 21.27 13.28
N MET A 217 14.31 22.17 12.32
CA MET A 217 14.31 21.84 10.89
C MET A 217 15.01 22.92 10.08
N THR A 218 15.63 22.51 8.96
CA THR A 218 16.21 23.41 7.97
C THR A 218 15.51 23.21 6.63
N PHE A 219 14.95 24.27 6.08
CA PHE A 219 14.34 24.26 4.76
C PHE A 219 15.32 24.84 3.75
N SER A 220 15.68 24.04 2.74
CA SER A 220 16.51 24.47 1.62
C SER A 220 15.66 24.64 0.38
N VAL A 221 15.68 25.82 -0.23
CA VAL A 221 14.88 26.15 -1.40
C VAL A 221 15.75 26.36 -2.62
N ASN A 222 15.39 25.75 -3.75
CA ASN A 222 15.99 26.00 -5.05
C ASN A 222 14.99 26.72 -5.97
N LEU A 223 15.35 27.89 -6.47
CA LEU A 223 14.54 28.63 -7.43
C LEU A 223 15.23 28.60 -8.80
N ASN A 224 14.62 27.97 -9.79
CA ASN A 224 15.17 27.79 -11.13
C ASN A 224 16.59 27.21 -11.14
N GLY A 225 16.88 26.26 -10.23
CA GLY A 225 18.19 25.64 -10.10
C GLY A 225 19.21 26.45 -9.29
N VAL A 226 18.83 27.59 -8.74
CA VAL A 226 19.68 28.42 -7.88
C VAL A 226 19.26 28.24 -6.41
N ALA A 227 20.19 27.76 -5.59
CA ALA A 227 19.98 27.64 -4.15
C ALA A 227 19.71 29.00 -3.51
N GLN A 228 18.70 29.10 -2.70
CA GLN A 228 18.36 30.25 -1.85
C GLN A 228 18.95 30.04 -0.45
N SER A 229 18.85 31.06 0.39
CA SER A 229 19.27 30.94 1.80
C SER A 229 18.35 29.94 2.53
N ASP A 230 18.97 29.09 3.32
CA ASP A 230 18.24 28.15 4.18
C ASP A 230 17.42 28.90 5.22
N VAL A 231 16.24 28.36 5.53
CA VAL A 231 15.38 28.85 6.62
C VAL A 231 15.41 27.81 7.74
N ASN A 232 15.82 28.24 8.92
CA ASN A 232 15.85 27.41 10.12
C ASN A 232 14.64 27.70 11.00
N TRP A 233 14.02 26.62 11.53
CA TRP A 233 12.93 26.66 12.49
C TRP A 233 13.34 25.93 13.76
#